data_cb954c1c348acc49e49c30f9fa44aeb9
#
_entry.id   cb954c1c348acc49e49c30f9fa44aeb9
#
_cell.length_a   1.000
_cell.length_b   1.000
_cell.length_c   1.000
_cell.angle_alpha   90.00
_cell.angle_beta   90.00
_cell.angle_gamma   90.00
#
_symmetry.space_group_name_H-M   'P 1'
#
loop_
_entity.id
_entity.type
_entity.pdbx_description
1 polymer ?
#
loop_
_entity_poly.entity_id
_entity_poly.type
_entity_poly.pdbx_seq_one_letter_code
_entity_poly.pdbx_strand_id
1 'polypeptide(L)'
;MKNDQRRLRDRVAVFACIAIATIAIDQLTKMWALSALADGRTIRVIPGLLSLTLVRNPGASLGMGSGMTWLISLLAMAACVALVVLAVRTISMKWTVLFAFAFAGAFGNLIDRVIYAEGFLNGKVVDFLNYGWSIGNVADIFLMLAGVAAVLLLFLSLIHISEPTRLDV
;
A
#
# COMPACT_ATOMS: atom_id res chain seq x y z
N MET A 1 -18.87 24.97 12.04
CA MET A 1 -19.29 23.64 12.53
C MET A 1 -19.94 22.77 11.43
N LYS A 2 -21.10 23.12 10.82
CA LYS A 2 -21.74 22.26 9.78
C LYS A 2 -20.85 22.02 8.54
N ASN A 3 -20.10 23.00 8.08
CA ASN A 3 -19.19 22.86 6.91
C ASN A 3 -17.99 21.97 7.21
N ASP A 4 -17.44 22.02 8.42
CA ASP A 4 -16.28 21.19 8.80
C ASP A 4 -16.66 19.74 8.95
N GLN A 5 -17.84 19.47 9.51
CA GLN A 5 -18.38 18.10 9.60
C GLN A 5 -18.66 17.52 8.21
N ARG A 6 -19.18 18.31 7.28
CA ARG A 6 -19.42 17.86 5.89
C ARG A 6 -18.09 17.53 5.19
N ARG A 7 -17.09 18.40 5.30
CA ARG A 7 -15.75 18.15 4.73
C ARG A 7 -15.08 16.92 5.31
N LEU A 8 -15.21 16.68 6.63
CA LEU A 8 -14.69 15.46 7.25
C LEU A 8 -15.40 14.22 6.70
N ARG A 9 -16.73 14.24 6.63
CA ARG A 9 -17.52 13.12 6.08
C ARG A 9 -17.13 12.80 4.65
N ASP A 10 -16.93 13.81 3.80
CA ASP A 10 -16.54 13.62 2.41
C ASP A 10 -15.12 12.98 2.31
N ARG A 11 -14.17 13.40 3.15
CA ARG A 11 -12.84 12.78 3.22
C ARG A 11 -12.90 11.34 3.72
N VAL A 12 -13.67 11.07 4.76
CA VAL A 12 -13.84 9.69 5.27
C VAL A 12 -14.47 8.80 4.20
N ALA A 13 -15.47 9.28 3.46
CA ALA A 13 -16.08 8.55 2.38
C ALA A 13 -15.07 8.24 1.24
N VAL A 14 -14.29 9.24 0.83
CA VAL A 14 -13.23 9.06 -0.19
C VAL A 14 -12.18 8.06 0.29
N PHE A 15 -11.70 8.19 1.53
CA PHE A 15 -10.75 7.23 2.11
C PHE A 15 -11.30 5.82 2.08
N ALA A 16 -12.53 5.61 2.56
CA ALA A 16 -13.17 4.30 2.62
C ALA A 16 -13.38 3.70 1.22
N CYS A 17 -13.87 4.48 0.26
CA CYS A 17 -14.07 4.02 -1.11
C CYS A 17 -12.77 3.57 -1.77
N ILE A 18 -11.70 4.39 -1.65
CA ILE A 18 -10.38 4.05 -2.21
C ILE A 18 -9.82 2.82 -1.51
N ALA A 19 -9.86 2.77 -0.17
CA ALA A 19 -9.32 1.65 0.58
C ALA A 19 -10.03 0.33 0.22
N ILE A 20 -11.36 0.32 0.18
CA ILE A 20 -12.15 -0.87 -0.16
C ILE A 20 -11.85 -1.32 -1.59
N ALA A 21 -11.87 -0.41 -2.57
CA ALA A 21 -11.62 -0.75 -3.96
C ALA A 21 -10.19 -1.31 -4.16
N THR A 22 -9.20 -0.66 -3.57
CA THR A 22 -7.79 -1.06 -3.67
C THR A 22 -7.53 -2.41 -3.01
N ILE A 23 -8.06 -2.64 -1.80
CA ILE A 23 -7.96 -3.93 -1.10
C ILE A 23 -8.66 -5.02 -1.90
N ALA A 24 -9.84 -4.75 -2.46
CA ALA A 24 -10.56 -5.72 -3.29
C ALA A 24 -9.73 -6.12 -4.52
N ILE A 25 -9.13 -5.16 -5.23
CA ILE A 25 -8.28 -5.42 -6.39
C ILE A 25 -7.07 -6.27 -5.98
N ASP A 26 -6.39 -5.92 -4.88
CA ASP A 26 -5.25 -6.68 -4.38
C ASP A 26 -5.64 -8.13 -4.05
N GLN A 27 -6.67 -8.33 -3.24
CA GLN A 27 -7.09 -9.66 -2.81
C GLN A 27 -7.63 -10.51 -3.97
N LEU A 28 -8.39 -9.94 -4.90
CA LEU A 28 -8.88 -10.65 -6.08
C LEU A 28 -7.73 -11.10 -6.99
N THR A 29 -6.74 -10.25 -7.21
CA THR A 29 -5.57 -10.60 -8.02
C THR A 29 -4.70 -11.66 -7.34
N LYS A 30 -4.55 -11.63 -6.01
CA LYS A 30 -3.89 -12.67 -5.22
C LYS A 30 -4.63 -14.00 -5.28
N MET A 31 -5.96 -14.00 -5.15
CA MET A 31 -6.78 -15.22 -5.30
C MET A 31 -6.65 -15.81 -6.70
N TRP A 32 -6.66 -14.98 -7.73
CA TRP A 32 -6.40 -15.42 -9.09
C TRP A 32 -5.01 -16.03 -9.22
N ALA A 33 -3.96 -15.40 -8.72
CA ALA A 33 -2.59 -15.91 -8.78
C ALA A 33 -2.44 -17.25 -8.07
N LEU A 34 -3.09 -17.42 -6.91
CA LEU A 34 -3.12 -18.67 -6.16
C LEU A 34 -3.73 -19.84 -6.94
N SER A 35 -4.72 -19.58 -7.79
CA SER A 35 -5.34 -20.60 -8.63
C SER A 35 -4.60 -20.79 -9.96
N ALA A 36 -4.25 -19.70 -10.62
CA ALA A 36 -3.68 -19.72 -11.97
C ALA A 36 -2.21 -20.15 -12.02
N LEU A 37 -1.45 -19.98 -10.92
CA LEU A 37 -0.03 -20.27 -10.81
C LEU A 37 0.28 -21.38 -9.79
N ALA A 38 -0.72 -22.14 -9.37
CA ALA A 38 -0.60 -23.19 -8.35
C ALA A 38 0.35 -24.33 -8.76
N ASP A 39 0.48 -24.59 -10.05
CA ASP A 39 1.33 -25.62 -10.64
C ASP A 39 2.83 -25.23 -10.72
N GLY A 40 3.18 -24.03 -10.21
CA GLY A 40 4.55 -23.50 -10.23
C GLY A 40 4.99 -22.94 -11.59
N ARG A 41 4.06 -22.80 -12.55
CA ARG A 41 4.39 -22.21 -13.85
C ARG A 41 4.70 -20.73 -13.74
N THR A 42 5.52 -20.26 -14.68
CA THR A 42 5.78 -18.83 -14.89
C THR A 42 5.13 -18.37 -16.19
N ILE A 43 4.32 -17.33 -16.13
CA ILE A 43 3.71 -16.68 -17.30
C ILE A 43 4.50 -15.42 -17.63
N ARG A 44 5.14 -15.38 -18.80
CA ARG A 44 5.84 -14.19 -19.28
C ARG A 44 4.84 -13.19 -19.84
N VAL A 45 4.74 -12.00 -19.22
CA VAL A 45 3.85 -10.90 -19.66
C VAL A 45 4.60 -9.95 -20.57
N ILE A 46 5.77 -9.45 -20.13
CA ILE A 46 6.66 -8.60 -20.91
C ILE A 46 8.05 -9.25 -20.84
N PRO A 47 8.58 -9.77 -21.99
CA PRO A 47 9.87 -10.43 -21.99
C PRO A 47 10.98 -9.54 -21.40
N GLY A 48 11.74 -10.10 -20.45
CA GLY A 48 12.84 -9.41 -19.79
C GLY A 48 12.44 -8.36 -18.74
N LEU A 49 11.15 -8.05 -18.58
CA LEU A 49 10.69 -7.01 -17.63
C LEU A 49 9.69 -7.52 -16.61
N LEU A 50 8.66 -8.28 -17.01
CA LEU A 50 7.58 -8.72 -16.13
C LEU A 50 7.15 -10.14 -16.43
N SER A 51 7.16 -10.98 -15.42
CA SER A 51 6.53 -12.29 -15.43
C SER A 51 5.67 -12.51 -14.19
N LEU A 52 4.77 -13.49 -14.26
CA LEU A 52 3.91 -13.88 -13.14
C LEU A 52 4.43 -15.21 -12.61
N THR A 53 4.86 -15.22 -11.34
CA THR A 53 5.42 -16.39 -10.66
C THR A 53 4.99 -16.36 -9.22
N LEU A 54 4.28 -17.39 -8.76
CA LEU A 54 3.75 -17.45 -7.40
C LEU A 54 4.86 -17.65 -6.37
N VAL A 55 4.95 -16.75 -5.40
CA VAL A 55 5.86 -16.84 -4.26
C VAL A 55 5.11 -16.56 -2.96
N ARG A 56 5.45 -17.27 -1.90
CA ARG A 56 4.99 -17.04 -0.53
C ARG A 56 6.08 -16.32 0.25
N ASN A 57 5.91 -15.00 0.46
CA ASN A 57 6.92 -14.12 1.05
C ASN A 57 6.74 -14.00 2.58
N PRO A 58 7.65 -14.57 3.39
CA PRO A 58 7.59 -14.43 4.86
C PRO A 58 8.15 -13.11 5.37
N GLY A 59 8.88 -12.36 4.54
CA GLY A 59 9.54 -11.11 4.89
C GLY A 59 8.79 -9.85 4.48
N ALA A 60 9.51 -8.74 4.51
CA ALA A 60 9.14 -7.49 3.84
C ALA A 60 9.64 -7.52 2.37
N SER A 61 9.86 -6.35 1.78
CA SER A 61 10.42 -6.26 0.42
C SER A 61 11.72 -7.08 0.31
N LEU A 62 11.88 -7.80 -0.79
CA LEU A 62 13.06 -8.67 -1.04
C LEU A 62 13.26 -9.79 0.02
N GLY A 63 12.21 -10.17 0.75
CA GLY A 63 12.29 -11.20 1.79
C GLY A 63 13.03 -10.78 3.06
N MET A 64 13.34 -9.49 3.23
CA MET A 64 14.00 -8.99 4.44
C MET A 64 13.16 -9.29 5.68
N GLY A 65 13.83 -9.73 6.77
CA GLY A 65 13.19 -10.04 8.04
C GLY A 65 12.34 -11.31 8.03
N SER A 66 12.59 -12.27 7.14
CA SER A 66 11.82 -13.52 7.00
C SER A 66 11.72 -14.35 8.29
N GLY A 67 12.70 -14.23 9.21
CA GLY A 67 12.64 -14.86 10.55
C GLY A 67 11.81 -14.07 11.57
N MET A 68 11.35 -12.85 11.24
CA MET A 68 10.64 -11.93 12.14
C MET A 68 9.29 -11.47 11.55
N THR A 69 8.61 -12.33 10.81
CA THR A 69 7.33 -12.03 10.13
C THR A 69 6.28 -11.44 11.08
N TRP A 70 6.19 -11.94 12.32
CA TRP A 70 5.29 -11.43 13.34
C TRP A 70 5.56 -9.94 13.68
N LEU A 71 6.84 -9.54 13.73
CA LEU A 71 7.22 -8.16 13.99
C LEU A 71 6.84 -7.25 12.81
N ILE A 72 7.07 -7.72 11.58
CA ILE A 72 6.65 -7.01 10.36
C ILE A 72 5.13 -6.82 10.36
N SER A 73 4.36 -7.84 10.78
CA SER A 73 2.91 -7.76 10.89
C SER A 73 2.45 -6.74 11.93
N LEU A 74 3.11 -6.68 13.09
CA LEU A 74 2.83 -5.67 14.13
C LEU A 74 3.16 -4.26 13.67
N LEU A 75 4.28 -4.07 12.96
CA LEU A 75 4.66 -2.78 12.39
C LEU A 75 3.67 -2.35 11.31
N ALA A 76 3.22 -3.28 10.44
CA ALA A 76 2.20 -3.00 9.44
C ALA A 76 0.87 -2.60 10.09
N MET A 77 0.47 -3.27 11.17
CA MET A 77 -0.74 -2.92 11.95
C MET A 77 -0.62 -1.52 12.54
N ALA A 78 0.51 -1.20 13.18
CA ALA A 78 0.77 0.12 13.74
C ALA A 78 0.75 1.21 12.64
N ALA A 79 1.33 0.92 11.47
CA ALA A 79 1.30 1.81 10.31
C ALA A 79 -0.15 2.02 9.80
N CYS A 80 -0.97 0.98 9.72
CA CYS A 80 -2.38 1.11 9.35
C CYS A 80 -3.14 2.02 10.32
N VAL A 81 -2.95 1.85 11.62
CA VAL A 81 -3.56 2.72 12.63
C VAL A 81 -3.10 4.16 12.48
N ALA A 82 -1.79 4.38 12.31
CA ALA A 82 -1.24 5.72 12.09
C ALA A 82 -1.80 6.39 10.84
N LEU A 83 -1.94 5.66 9.72
CA LEU A 83 -2.48 6.18 8.47
C LEU A 83 -3.96 6.58 8.61
N VAL A 84 -4.76 5.81 9.34
CA VAL A 84 -6.15 6.19 9.64
C VAL A 84 -6.21 7.47 10.49
N VAL A 85 -5.39 7.56 11.54
CA VAL A 85 -5.31 8.76 12.39
C VAL A 85 -4.89 9.98 11.58
N LEU A 86 -3.88 9.85 10.72
CA LEU A 86 -3.43 10.93 9.84
C LEU A 86 -4.52 11.33 8.83
N ALA A 87 -5.24 10.37 8.26
CA ALA A 87 -6.33 10.63 7.32
C ALA A 87 -7.50 11.40 7.97
N VAL A 88 -7.81 11.11 9.23
CA VAL A 88 -8.85 11.84 9.98
C VAL A 88 -8.38 13.24 10.37
N ARG A 89 -7.10 13.39 10.74
CA ARG A 89 -6.54 14.67 11.20
C ARG A 89 -6.21 15.64 10.05
N THR A 90 -5.85 15.13 8.86
CA THR A 90 -5.57 16.02 7.72
C THR A 90 -6.82 16.76 7.26
N ILE A 91 -6.66 17.99 6.79
CA ILE A 91 -7.71 18.77 6.12
C ILE A 91 -7.60 18.72 4.59
N SER A 92 -6.53 18.12 4.08
CA SER A 92 -6.20 18.05 2.67
C SER A 92 -6.75 16.78 2.01
N MET A 93 -7.54 16.93 0.95
CA MET A 93 -8.02 15.80 0.17
C MET A 93 -6.87 15.03 -0.50
N LYS A 94 -5.82 15.72 -0.96
CA LYS A 94 -4.64 15.08 -1.57
C LYS A 94 -3.97 14.12 -0.59
N TRP A 95 -3.76 14.54 0.66
CA TRP A 95 -3.21 13.68 1.71
C TRP A 95 -4.17 12.55 2.10
N THR A 96 -5.49 12.80 2.11
CA THR A 96 -6.49 11.76 2.38
C THR A 96 -6.41 10.64 1.36
N VAL A 97 -6.34 10.97 0.06
CA VAL A 97 -6.21 9.99 -1.04
C VAL A 97 -4.91 9.19 -0.91
N LEU A 98 -3.80 9.87 -0.62
CA LEU A 98 -2.49 9.25 -0.43
C LEU A 98 -2.50 8.28 0.75
N PHE A 99 -3.03 8.69 1.91
CA PHE A 99 -3.14 7.83 3.08
C PHE A 99 -4.07 6.64 2.84
N ALA A 100 -5.12 6.80 2.01
CA ALA A 100 -6.01 5.69 1.65
C ALA A 100 -5.28 4.61 0.82
N PHE A 101 -4.47 4.99 -0.17
CA PHE A 101 -3.68 4.04 -0.96
C PHE A 101 -2.59 3.38 -0.11
N ALA A 102 -1.88 4.14 0.72
CA ALA A 102 -0.87 3.60 1.62
C ALA A 102 -1.48 2.63 2.64
N PHE A 103 -2.62 2.99 3.23
CA PHE A 103 -3.38 2.12 4.13
C PHE A 103 -3.80 0.82 3.42
N ALA A 104 -4.39 0.93 2.24
CA ALA A 104 -4.90 -0.23 1.50
C ALA A 104 -3.78 -1.21 1.13
N GLY A 105 -2.62 -0.71 0.69
CA GLY A 105 -1.48 -1.55 0.39
C GLY A 105 -0.89 -2.23 1.63
N ALA A 106 -0.72 -1.50 2.74
CA ALA A 106 -0.25 -2.09 4.00
C ALA A 106 -1.26 -3.10 4.55
N PHE A 107 -2.55 -2.78 4.52
CA PHE A 107 -3.61 -3.63 5.03
C PHE A 107 -3.83 -4.88 4.15
N GLY A 108 -3.74 -4.78 2.82
CA GLY A 108 -3.80 -5.91 1.90
C GLY A 108 -2.74 -6.97 2.21
N ASN A 109 -1.50 -6.54 2.44
CA ASN A 109 -0.43 -7.45 2.86
C ASN A 109 -0.59 -7.95 4.31
N LEU A 110 -1.23 -7.17 5.19
CA LEU A 110 -1.55 -7.62 6.55
C LEU A 110 -2.64 -8.70 6.56
N ILE A 111 -3.64 -8.61 5.68
CA ILE A 111 -4.67 -9.64 5.51
C ILE A 111 -4.02 -11.00 5.25
N ASP A 112 -3.07 -11.08 4.32
CA ASP A 112 -2.38 -12.34 4.02
C ASP A 112 -1.63 -12.88 5.24
N ARG A 113 -0.95 -12.00 5.99
CA ARG A 113 -0.21 -12.38 7.20
C ARG A 113 -1.09 -12.90 8.32
N VAL A 114 -2.35 -12.52 8.35
CA VAL A 114 -3.35 -13.03 9.30
C VAL A 114 -3.99 -14.31 8.78
N ILE A 115 -4.46 -14.33 7.53
CA ILE A 115 -5.22 -15.46 6.95
C ILE A 115 -4.33 -16.70 6.78
N TYR A 116 -3.08 -16.52 6.33
CA TYR A 116 -2.14 -17.63 6.08
C TYR A 116 -1.17 -17.86 7.24
N ALA A 117 -1.51 -17.42 8.44
CA ALA A 117 -0.70 -17.63 9.63
C ALA A 117 -0.78 -19.09 10.10
N GLU A 118 0.38 -19.69 10.32
CA GLU A 118 0.53 -21.00 11.00
C GLU A 118 0.81 -20.84 12.49
N GLY A 119 1.15 -19.62 12.92
CA GLY A 119 1.41 -19.20 14.30
C GLY A 119 1.06 -17.73 14.47
N PHE A 120 1.63 -17.07 15.49
CA PHE A 120 1.29 -15.70 15.80
C PHE A 120 1.73 -14.73 14.67
N LEU A 121 0.78 -14.21 13.88
CA LEU A 121 0.95 -13.19 12.84
C LEU A 121 2.10 -13.47 11.85
N ASN A 122 2.39 -14.77 11.57
CA ASN A 122 3.53 -15.19 10.77
C ASN A 122 3.18 -15.66 9.36
N GLY A 123 1.98 -15.35 8.89
CA GLY A 123 1.54 -15.69 7.54
C GLY A 123 2.39 -15.07 6.46
N LYS A 124 2.50 -15.78 5.35
CA LYS A 124 3.31 -15.37 4.19
C LYS A 124 2.46 -14.64 3.18
N VAL A 125 2.93 -13.48 2.72
CA VAL A 125 2.25 -12.67 1.69
C VAL A 125 2.28 -13.40 0.35
N VAL A 126 1.20 -13.25 -0.40
CA VAL A 126 1.06 -13.79 -1.76
C VAL A 126 1.67 -12.79 -2.75
N ASP A 127 2.85 -13.09 -3.25
CA ASP A 127 3.56 -12.31 -4.27
C ASP A 127 3.53 -13.06 -5.60
N PHE A 128 3.34 -12.33 -6.71
CA PHE A 128 3.24 -12.94 -8.03
C PHE A 128 3.74 -12.06 -9.19
N LEU A 129 3.99 -10.78 -8.96
CA LEU A 129 4.54 -9.85 -9.95
C LEU A 129 6.07 -9.91 -9.90
N ASN A 130 6.69 -10.65 -10.82
CA ASN A 130 8.13 -10.84 -10.88
C ASN A 130 8.75 -9.86 -11.88
N TYR A 131 9.53 -8.90 -11.35
CA TYR A 131 10.25 -7.87 -12.11
C TYR A 131 11.70 -8.29 -12.46
N GLY A 132 12.10 -9.53 -12.16
CA GLY A 132 13.45 -10.06 -12.35
C GLY A 132 14.38 -9.79 -11.15
N TRP A 133 14.33 -8.61 -10.57
CA TRP A 133 15.12 -8.21 -9.38
C TRP A 133 14.31 -8.26 -8.07
N SER A 134 12.99 -8.27 -8.17
CA SER A 134 12.06 -8.38 -7.02
C SER A 134 10.78 -9.06 -7.44
N ILE A 135 10.10 -9.69 -6.49
CA ILE A 135 8.75 -10.21 -6.66
C ILE A 135 7.86 -9.52 -5.63
N GLY A 136 6.73 -9.01 -6.07
CA GLY A 136 5.75 -8.31 -5.24
C GLY A 136 4.32 -8.63 -5.68
N ASN A 137 3.40 -7.77 -5.27
CA ASN A 137 1.97 -7.89 -5.55
C ASN A 137 1.35 -6.51 -5.85
N VAL A 138 0.04 -6.46 -6.03
CA VAL A 138 -0.66 -5.22 -6.36
C VAL A 138 -0.67 -4.23 -5.20
N ALA A 139 -0.73 -4.71 -3.94
CA ALA A 139 -0.62 -3.84 -2.76
C ALA A 139 0.72 -3.09 -2.71
N ASP A 140 1.82 -3.73 -3.13
CA ASP A 140 3.15 -3.11 -3.17
C ASP A 140 3.22 -1.99 -4.21
N ILE A 141 2.52 -2.14 -5.36
CA ILE A 141 2.40 -1.06 -6.35
C ILE A 141 1.71 0.16 -5.74
N PHE A 142 0.60 -0.04 -5.02
CA PHE A 142 -0.10 1.07 -4.37
C PHE A 142 0.72 1.72 -3.26
N LEU A 143 1.47 0.94 -2.47
CA LEU A 143 2.41 1.46 -1.47
C LEU A 143 3.51 2.32 -2.12
N MET A 144 4.10 1.82 -3.20
CA MET A 144 5.14 2.54 -3.94
C MET A 144 4.60 3.85 -4.53
N LEU A 145 3.44 3.82 -5.18
CA LEU A 145 2.81 5.02 -5.76
C LEU A 145 2.45 6.04 -4.67
N ALA A 146 1.93 5.59 -3.52
CA ALA A 146 1.65 6.46 -2.38
C ALA A 146 2.93 7.08 -1.82
N GLY A 147 4.02 6.32 -1.72
CA GLY A 147 5.32 6.83 -1.28
C GLY A 147 5.90 7.87 -2.23
N VAL A 148 5.89 7.61 -3.53
CA VAL A 148 6.35 8.57 -4.55
C VAL A 148 5.50 9.84 -4.52
N ALA A 149 4.16 9.72 -4.45
CA ALA A 149 3.26 10.85 -4.37
C ALA A 149 3.47 11.68 -3.10
N ALA A 150 3.77 11.04 -1.94
CA ALA A 150 4.10 11.73 -0.70
C ALA A 150 5.36 12.60 -0.85
N VAL A 151 6.42 12.02 -1.43
CA VAL A 151 7.67 12.73 -1.67
C VAL A 151 7.42 13.93 -2.60
N LEU A 152 6.70 13.74 -3.70
CA LEU A 152 6.37 14.83 -4.63
C LEU A 152 5.55 15.94 -3.96
N LEU A 153 4.55 15.61 -3.15
CA LEU A 153 3.75 16.60 -2.43
C LEU A 153 4.60 17.40 -1.42
N LEU A 154 5.54 16.74 -0.74
CA LEU A 154 6.47 17.42 0.18
C LEU A 154 7.40 18.37 -0.55
N PHE A 155 8.00 17.94 -1.67
CA PHE A 155 8.86 18.81 -2.49
C PHE A 155 8.11 20.03 -3.02
N LEU A 156 6.91 19.85 -3.56
CA LEU A 156 6.08 20.97 -4.07
C LEU A 156 5.71 21.94 -2.94
N SER A 157 5.44 21.43 -1.73
CA SER A 157 5.18 22.26 -0.56
C SER A 157 6.41 23.10 -0.16
N LEU A 158 7.61 22.50 -0.18
CA LEU A 158 8.86 23.19 0.15
C LEU A 158 9.21 24.29 -0.87
N ILE A 159 9.01 24.03 -2.17
CA ILE A 159 9.25 25.02 -3.22
C ILE A 159 8.32 26.23 -3.04
N HIS A 160 7.05 26.01 -2.70
CA HIS A 160 6.09 27.10 -2.48
C HIS A 160 6.41 27.98 -1.27
N ILE A 161 7.08 27.40 -0.26
CA ILE A 161 7.52 28.13 0.94
C ILE A 161 8.80 28.92 0.67
N SER A 162 9.65 28.43 -0.23
CA SER A 162 10.96 29.04 -0.54
C SER A 162 10.91 30.17 -1.58
N GLU A 163 9.79 30.38 -2.30
CA GLU A 163 9.61 31.59 -3.13
C GLU A 163 9.28 32.77 -2.21
N PRO A 164 10.22 33.73 -2.02
CA PRO A 164 9.88 34.95 -1.33
C PRO A 164 8.83 35.69 -2.13
N THR A 165 7.74 36.07 -1.47
CA THR A 165 6.75 36.99 -2.03
C THR A 165 7.51 38.16 -2.64
N ARG A 166 7.61 38.29 -3.95
CA ARG A 166 8.03 39.54 -4.60
C ARG A 166 7.02 40.57 -4.14
N LEU A 167 7.40 41.35 -3.16
CA LEU A 167 6.75 42.60 -2.87
C LEU A 167 6.96 43.47 -4.13
N ASP A 168 5.93 43.62 -4.92
CA ASP A 168 5.90 44.62 -5.97
C ASP A 168 6.05 45.97 -5.29
N VAL A 169 7.21 46.62 -5.55
CA VAL A 169 7.51 48.01 -5.21
C VAL A 169 6.94 48.87 -6.29
#